data_d69856f13c852eb6c74246771215b918
#
_entry.id   d69856f13c852eb6c74246771215b918
#
_cell.length_a   1.000
_cell.length_b   1.000
_cell.length_c   1.000
_cell.angle_alpha   90.00
_cell.angle_beta   90.00
_cell.angle_gamma   90.00
#
_symmetry.space_group_name_H-M   'P 1'
#
loop_
_entity.id
_entity.type
_entity.pdbx_description
1 polymer ?
#
loop_
_entity_poly.entity_id
_entity_poly.type
_entity_poly.pdbx_seq_one_letter_code
_entity_poly.pdbx_strand_id
1 'polypeptide(L)'
;NQSKYIEAMKKHDMVFGIGPAGTGKTFLAVAQAVALFKQGEIERMVFTRPAVEAGEKLGFLPGDLLEKINPYLRPIYDALHDLMPGDIVAKKIQSGDIEIAPLAFMRGRTLKNAFVVLDEAQNTTAMQMKMFLTRMGEGTRMVITGDPTQVDLLPGQQSGLKEAMTILHNVKDVAFVHFNEKDVVRHKLVTKIIEAYNAYEFRGTRHSD
;
A
#
# COMPACT_ATOMS: atom_id res chain seq x y z
N ASN A 1 12.80 7.37 -9.70
CA ASN A 1 12.64 7.02 -8.28
C ASN A 1 12.38 5.53 -8.05
N GLN A 2 11.92 4.77 -9.07
CA GLN A 2 11.75 3.32 -8.95
C GLN A 2 13.04 2.61 -8.54
N SER A 3 14.18 2.96 -9.14
CA SER A 3 15.49 2.39 -8.80
C SER A 3 15.90 2.70 -7.36
N LYS A 4 15.67 3.92 -6.90
CA LYS A 4 15.94 4.32 -5.50
C LYS A 4 15.07 3.53 -4.52
N TYR A 5 13.83 3.27 -4.88
CA TYR A 5 12.88 2.50 -4.08
C TYR A 5 13.33 1.04 -3.94
N ILE A 6 13.72 0.41 -5.04
CA ILE A 6 14.23 -0.96 -5.04
C ILE A 6 15.50 -1.06 -4.18
N GLU A 7 16.43 -0.12 -4.33
CA GLU A 7 17.65 -0.08 -3.51
C GLU A 7 17.35 0.12 -2.02
N ALA A 8 16.40 1.01 -1.70
CA ALA A 8 15.99 1.23 -0.31
C ALA A 8 15.40 -0.05 0.31
N MET A 9 14.54 -0.78 -0.42
CA MET A 9 13.98 -2.05 0.06
C MET A 9 15.02 -3.13 0.29
N LYS A 10 16.15 -3.08 -0.42
CA LYS A 10 17.27 -4.03 -0.21
C LYS A 10 18.11 -3.68 1.02
N LYS A 11 18.21 -2.41 1.38
CA LYS A 11 19.15 -1.91 2.40
C LYS A 11 18.51 -1.61 3.74
N HIS A 12 17.20 -1.38 3.80
CA HIS A 12 16.51 -0.93 5.00
C HIS A 12 15.41 -1.90 5.42
N ASP A 13 15.21 -2.03 6.72
CA ASP A 13 14.14 -2.87 7.27
C ASP A 13 12.76 -2.22 7.17
N MET A 14 12.72 -0.91 7.06
CA MET A 14 11.46 -0.16 6.90
C MET A 14 11.61 0.91 5.82
N VAL A 15 10.73 0.86 4.82
CA VAL A 15 10.72 1.78 3.68
C VAL A 15 9.32 2.35 3.47
N PHE A 16 9.24 3.67 3.35
CA PHE A 16 8.03 4.38 2.95
C PHE A 16 8.15 4.78 1.47
N GLY A 17 7.25 4.29 0.64
CA GLY A 17 7.09 4.69 -0.75
C GLY A 17 5.93 5.67 -0.87
N ILE A 18 6.21 6.94 -1.11
CA ILE A 18 5.27 8.05 -1.00
C ILE A 18 5.08 8.69 -2.37
N GLY A 19 3.84 8.85 -2.80
CA GLY A 19 3.56 9.59 -4.02
C GLY A 19 2.33 9.11 -4.77
N PRO A 20 2.09 9.67 -5.98
CA PRO A 20 0.88 9.43 -6.75
C PRO A 20 0.68 7.97 -7.13
N ALA A 21 -0.57 7.62 -7.40
CA ALA A 21 -0.93 6.33 -7.99
C ALA A 21 -0.29 6.16 -9.37
N GLY A 22 -0.05 4.92 -9.77
CA GLY A 22 0.52 4.61 -11.08
C GLY A 22 2.04 4.74 -11.17
N THR A 23 2.73 4.95 -10.07
CA THR A 23 4.21 5.04 -10.03
C THR A 23 4.89 3.69 -9.82
N GLY A 24 4.10 2.63 -9.61
CA GLY A 24 4.62 1.27 -9.41
C GLY A 24 5.02 0.94 -7.98
N LYS A 25 4.75 1.82 -7.00
CA LYS A 25 5.20 1.61 -5.63
C LYS A 25 4.63 0.35 -4.98
N THR A 26 3.36 0.04 -5.21
CA THR A 26 2.72 -1.18 -4.70
C THR A 26 3.24 -2.42 -5.42
N PHE A 27 3.23 -2.39 -6.75
CA PHE A 27 3.70 -3.50 -7.56
C PHE A 27 5.16 -3.86 -7.26
N LEU A 28 6.05 -2.87 -7.15
CA LEU A 28 7.46 -3.09 -6.84
C LEU A 28 7.67 -3.66 -5.44
N ALA A 29 6.86 -3.26 -4.48
CA ALA A 29 6.91 -3.85 -3.14
C ALA A 29 6.50 -5.31 -3.15
N VAL A 30 5.42 -5.65 -3.86
CA VAL A 30 4.99 -7.06 -4.04
C VAL A 30 6.07 -7.87 -4.76
N ALA A 31 6.66 -7.31 -5.82
CA ALA A 31 7.73 -7.97 -6.57
C ALA A 31 8.96 -8.25 -5.70
N GLN A 32 9.34 -7.31 -4.84
CA GLN A 32 10.46 -7.50 -3.92
C GLN A 32 10.14 -8.60 -2.90
N ALA A 33 8.93 -8.62 -2.36
CA ALA A 33 8.50 -9.68 -1.44
C ALA A 33 8.60 -11.06 -2.10
N VAL A 34 8.10 -11.20 -3.32
CA VAL A 34 8.16 -12.46 -4.09
C VAL A 34 9.61 -12.87 -4.34
N ALA A 35 10.48 -11.94 -4.72
CA ALA A 35 11.90 -12.22 -4.96
C ALA A 35 12.60 -12.73 -3.71
N LEU A 36 12.41 -12.08 -2.58
CA LEU A 36 13.01 -12.49 -1.30
C LEU A 36 12.47 -13.83 -0.81
N PHE A 37 11.19 -14.08 -1.02
CA PHE A 37 10.59 -15.36 -0.69
C PHE A 37 11.20 -16.51 -1.51
N LYS A 38 11.37 -16.32 -2.82
CA LYS A 38 12.00 -17.31 -3.70
C LYS A 38 13.46 -17.57 -3.35
N GLN A 39 14.15 -16.56 -2.82
CA GLN A 39 15.54 -16.68 -2.37
C GLN A 39 15.68 -17.33 -0.99
N GLY A 40 14.55 -17.57 -0.31
CA GLY A 40 14.56 -18.13 1.04
C GLY A 40 14.96 -17.14 2.14
N GLU A 41 15.00 -15.85 1.84
CA GLU A 41 15.39 -14.81 2.81
C GLU A 41 14.25 -14.43 3.77
N ILE A 42 13.02 -14.72 3.40
CA ILE A 42 11.83 -14.56 4.25
C ILE A 42 11.01 -15.84 4.19
N GLU A 43 10.22 -16.06 5.23
CA GLU A 43 9.33 -17.23 5.34
C GLU A 43 7.89 -16.93 4.92
N ARG A 44 7.49 -15.66 4.97
CA ARG A 44 6.11 -15.23 4.72
C ARG A 44 6.06 -13.87 4.04
N MET A 45 5.03 -13.71 3.23
CA MET A 45 4.63 -12.43 2.66
C MET A 45 3.28 -12.01 3.24
N VAL A 46 3.19 -10.82 3.81
CA VAL A 46 1.96 -10.29 4.41
C VAL A 46 1.60 -8.98 3.72
N PHE A 47 0.39 -8.93 3.18
CA PHE A 47 -0.12 -7.74 2.49
C PHE A 47 -1.38 -7.26 3.19
N THR A 48 -1.44 -5.97 3.49
CA THR A 48 -2.56 -5.39 4.19
C THR A 48 -2.91 -4.01 3.65
N ARG A 49 -4.16 -3.65 3.80
CA ARG A 49 -4.71 -2.33 3.54
C ARG A 49 -5.66 -1.93 4.67
N PRO A 50 -5.76 -0.65 5.01
CA PRO A 50 -6.85 -0.18 5.85
C PRO A 50 -8.17 -0.35 5.10
N ALA A 51 -9.20 -0.85 5.77
CA ALA A 51 -10.54 -0.88 5.23
C ALA A 51 -11.14 0.52 5.35
N VAL A 52 -11.43 1.16 4.22
CA VAL A 52 -12.01 2.50 4.16
C VAL A 52 -13.39 2.41 3.53
N GLU A 53 -14.38 3.00 4.19
CA GLU A 53 -15.74 3.15 3.67
C GLU A 53 -15.83 4.38 2.76
N ALA A 54 -15.11 4.35 1.62
CA ALA A 54 -15.12 5.44 0.65
C ALA A 54 -16.45 5.49 -0.11
N GLY A 55 -17.43 6.21 0.43
CA GLY A 55 -18.75 6.45 -0.19
C GLY A 55 -19.74 5.29 -0.09
N GLU A 56 -19.31 4.09 0.22
CA GLU A 56 -20.16 2.92 0.48
C GLU A 56 -19.80 2.32 1.84
N LYS A 57 -20.78 2.24 2.72
CA LYS A 57 -20.59 1.58 4.01
C LYS A 57 -20.43 0.09 3.79
N LEU A 58 -19.41 -0.53 4.38
CA LEU A 58 -19.18 -1.98 4.29
C LEU A 58 -20.44 -2.80 4.68
N GLY A 59 -21.25 -2.31 5.61
CA GLY A 59 -22.49 -2.93 6.03
C GLY A 59 -23.56 -3.10 4.94
N PHE A 60 -23.48 -2.31 3.86
CA PHE A 60 -24.42 -2.39 2.74
C PHE A 60 -23.97 -3.32 1.61
N LEU A 61 -22.73 -3.80 1.64
CA LEU A 61 -22.24 -4.77 0.67
C LEU A 61 -22.76 -6.18 1.01
N PRO A 62 -23.10 -7.00 0.00
CA PRO A 62 -23.51 -8.38 0.24
C PRO A 62 -22.34 -9.22 0.74
N GLY A 63 -22.64 -10.24 1.54
CA GLY A 63 -21.66 -11.20 2.01
C GLY A 63 -21.20 -10.98 3.44
N ASP A 64 -20.29 -11.83 3.92
CA ASP A 64 -19.65 -11.69 5.21
C ASP A 64 -18.55 -10.61 5.19
N LEU A 65 -17.90 -10.34 6.33
CA LEU A 65 -16.90 -9.29 6.44
C LEU A 65 -15.72 -9.49 5.47
N LEU A 66 -15.24 -10.72 5.29
CA LEU A 66 -14.12 -11.02 4.38
C LEU A 66 -14.52 -10.80 2.93
N GLU A 67 -15.71 -11.22 2.51
CA GLU A 67 -16.23 -10.99 1.17
C GLU A 67 -16.41 -9.50 0.87
N LYS A 68 -16.89 -8.73 1.85
CA LYS A 68 -17.07 -7.28 1.74
C LYS A 68 -15.74 -6.53 1.58
N ILE A 69 -14.66 -7.04 2.17
CA ILE A 69 -13.33 -6.43 2.15
C ILE A 69 -12.53 -6.84 0.91
N ASN A 70 -12.80 -8.00 0.32
CA ASN A 70 -12.11 -8.51 -0.87
C ASN A 70 -11.91 -7.49 -2.00
N PRO A 71 -12.90 -6.64 -2.38
CA PRO A 71 -12.70 -5.64 -3.43
C PRO A 71 -11.58 -4.65 -3.12
N TYR A 72 -11.35 -4.32 -1.86
CA TYR A 72 -10.29 -3.39 -1.44
C TYR A 72 -8.89 -4.02 -1.54
N LEU A 73 -8.81 -5.35 -1.50
CA LEU A 73 -7.56 -6.10 -1.56
C LEU A 73 -7.22 -6.57 -2.98
N ARG A 74 -8.13 -6.39 -3.93
CA ARG A 74 -7.98 -6.87 -5.30
C ARG A 74 -6.69 -6.41 -6.00
N PRO A 75 -6.25 -5.15 -5.88
CA PRO A 75 -4.99 -4.73 -6.51
C PRO A 75 -3.76 -5.53 -6.05
N ILE A 76 -3.78 -6.03 -4.82
CA ILE A 76 -2.71 -6.89 -4.30
C ILE A 76 -2.76 -8.28 -4.96
N TYR A 77 -3.94 -8.86 -5.08
CA TYR A 77 -4.13 -10.12 -5.80
C TYR A 77 -3.69 -10.01 -7.26
N ASP A 78 -4.06 -8.92 -7.93
CA ASP A 78 -3.68 -8.67 -9.32
C ASP A 78 -2.16 -8.59 -9.48
N ALA A 79 -1.47 -7.89 -8.58
CA ALA A 79 -0.01 -7.81 -8.59
C ALA A 79 0.64 -9.19 -8.38
N LEU A 80 0.13 -10.00 -7.47
CA LEU A 80 0.62 -11.36 -7.24
C LEU A 80 0.41 -12.25 -8.47
N HIS A 81 -0.75 -12.16 -9.11
CA HIS A 81 -1.05 -12.93 -10.32
C HIS A 81 -0.20 -12.52 -11.53
N ASP A 82 0.25 -11.27 -11.60
CA ASP A 82 1.21 -10.81 -12.62
C ASP A 82 2.62 -11.39 -12.39
N LEU A 83 2.94 -11.76 -11.15
CA LEU A 83 4.28 -12.22 -10.75
C LEU A 83 4.40 -13.73 -10.60
N MET A 84 3.29 -14.43 -10.37
CA MET A 84 3.27 -15.88 -10.16
C MET A 84 2.02 -16.50 -10.79
N PRO A 85 2.11 -17.79 -11.21
CA PRO A 85 0.92 -18.53 -11.67
C PRO A 85 -0.17 -18.56 -10.60
N GLY A 86 -1.45 -18.46 -11.04
CA GLY A 86 -2.59 -18.35 -10.13
C GLY A 86 -2.77 -19.55 -9.20
N ASP A 87 -2.46 -20.76 -9.66
CA ASP A 87 -2.49 -21.98 -8.84
C ASP A 87 -1.43 -21.96 -7.74
N ILE A 88 -0.26 -21.39 -8.00
CA ILE A 88 0.82 -21.20 -7.01
C ILE A 88 0.41 -20.17 -5.96
N VAL A 89 -0.17 -19.05 -6.37
CA VAL A 89 -0.69 -18.03 -5.44
C VAL A 89 -1.73 -18.65 -4.50
N ALA A 90 -2.70 -19.40 -5.03
CA ALA A 90 -3.73 -20.04 -4.24
C ALA A 90 -3.16 -21.03 -3.21
N LYS A 91 -2.19 -21.84 -3.62
CA LYS A 91 -1.51 -22.79 -2.71
C LYS A 91 -0.76 -22.08 -1.58
N LYS A 92 -0.08 -20.98 -1.90
CA LYS A 92 0.69 -20.20 -0.91
C LYS A 92 -0.22 -19.45 0.06
N ILE A 93 -1.38 -19.00 -0.38
CA ILE A 93 -2.39 -18.43 0.51
C ILE A 93 -2.93 -19.53 1.45
N GLN A 94 -3.24 -20.70 0.93
CA GLN A 94 -3.74 -21.82 1.73
C GLN A 94 -2.71 -22.29 2.77
N SER A 95 -1.43 -22.33 2.42
CA SER A 95 -0.36 -22.74 3.33
C SER A 95 0.02 -21.67 4.38
N GLY A 96 -0.42 -20.44 4.20
CA GLY A 96 -0.06 -19.31 5.05
C GLY A 96 1.25 -18.62 4.65
N ASP A 97 1.91 -19.03 3.58
CA ASP A 97 3.10 -18.36 3.05
C ASP A 97 2.78 -16.98 2.50
N ILE A 98 1.57 -16.80 1.98
CA ILE A 98 1.01 -15.50 1.62
C ILE A 98 -0.21 -15.25 2.48
N GLU A 99 -0.23 -14.12 3.18
CA GLU A 99 -1.38 -13.63 3.92
C GLU A 99 -1.83 -12.29 3.31
N ILE A 100 -3.10 -12.20 2.97
CA ILE A 100 -3.72 -10.96 2.47
C ILE A 100 -4.92 -10.68 3.37
N ALA A 101 -4.82 -9.65 4.20
CA ALA A 101 -5.82 -9.39 5.23
C ALA A 101 -5.97 -7.89 5.51
N PRO A 102 -7.13 -7.46 6.03
CA PRO A 102 -7.32 -6.10 6.51
C PRO A 102 -6.35 -5.74 7.62
N LEU A 103 -6.03 -4.46 7.73
CA LEU A 103 -5.09 -3.95 8.73
C LEU A 103 -5.46 -4.35 10.17
N ALA A 104 -6.75 -4.37 10.50
CA ALA A 104 -7.21 -4.73 11.84
C ALA A 104 -6.77 -6.14 12.29
N PHE A 105 -6.51 -7.05 11.34
CA PHE A 105 -6.07 -8.41 11.62
C PHE A 105 -4.61 -8.48 12.10
N MET A 106 -3.86 -7.39 12.00
CA MET A 106 -2.46 -7.33 12.44
C MET A 106 -2.33 -7.04 13.95
N ARG A 107 -3.39 -6.56 14.59
CA ARG A 107 -3.36 -6.17 16.00
C ARG A 107 -2.92 -7.33 16.91
N GLY A 108 -2.03 -7.02 17.86
CA GLY A 108 -1.56 -7.97 18.87
C GLY A 108 -0.58 -9.02 18.38
N ARG A 109 -0.18 -8.95 17.13
CA ARG A 109 0.76 -9.91 16.53
C ARG A 109 2.19 -9.36 16.53
N THR A 110 3.17 -10.25 16.56
CA THR A 110 4.55 -9.96 16.23
C THR A 110 4.89 -10.72 14.95
N LEU A 111 5.22 -9.99 13.90
CA LEU A 111 5.54 -10.57 12.59
C LEU A 111 7.04 -10.81 12.50
N LYS A 112 7.45 -12.06 12.27
CA LYS A 112 8.85 -12.47 12.19
C LYS A 112 9.16 -13.09 10.84
N ASN A 113 10.37 -12.87 10.36
CA ASN A 113 10.89 -13.46 9.11
C ASN A 113 9.93 -13.25 7.93
N ALA A 114 9.28 -12.10 7.90
CA ALA A 114 8.25 -11.76 6.92
C ALA A 114 8.61 -10.50 6.15
N PHE A 115 8.06 -10.40 4.95
CA PHE A 115 7.98 -9.14 4.21
C PHE A 115 6.55 -8.65 4.29
N VAL A 116 6.36 -7.49 4.89
CA VAL A 116 5.03 -6.94 5.20
C VAL A 116 4.81 -5.64 4.44
N VAL A 117 3.73 -5.57 3.68
CA VAL A 117 3.36 -4.38 2.91
C VAL A 117 2.05 -3.82 3.46
N LEU A 118 2.07 -2.56 3.86
CA LEU A 118 0.87 -1.77 4.12
C LEU A 118 0.64 -0.82 2.95
N ASP A 119 -0.39 -1.08 2.16
CA ASP A 119 -0.77 -0.28 1.02
C ASP A 119 -1.91 0.67 1.38
N GLU A 120 -2.05 1.78 0.63
CA GLU A 120 -3.03 2.84 0.91
C GLU A 120 -2.92 3.42 2.33
N ALA A 121 -1.69 3.58 2.81
CA ALA A 121 -1.39 3.94 4.19
C ALA A 121 -1.87 5.36 4.59
N GLN A 122 -2.15 6.24 3.61
CA GLN A 122 -2.74 7.55 3.88
C GLN A 122 -4.12 7.44 4.56
N ASN A 123 -4.78 6.29 4.42
CA ASN A 123 -6.10 6.02 4.99
C ASN A 123 -6.04 5.35 6.36
N THR A 124 -4.88 5.32 7.00
CA THR A 124 -4.76 4.93 8.40
C THR A 124 -4.92 6.14 9.32
N THR A 125 -5.50 5.90 10.50
CA THR A 125 -5.40 6.86 11.61
C THR A 125 -4.01 6.78 12.24
N ALA A 126 -3.64 7.76 13.06
CA ALA A 126 -2.38 7.73 13.80
C ALA A 126 -2.23 6.47 14.66
N MET A 127 -3.31 6.06 15.33
CA MET A 127 -3.34 4.86 16.15
C MET A 127 -3.12 3.59 15.33
N GLN A 128 -3.77 3.48 14.18
CA GLN A 128 -3.62 2.33 13.28
C GLN A 128 -2.20 2.25 12.72
N MET A 129 -1.61 3.35 12.31
CA MET A 129 -0.23 3.39 11.81
C MET A 129 0.76 2.95 12.89
N LYS A 130 0.67 3.51 14.08
CA LYS A 130 1.53 3.12 15.21
C LYS A 130 1.35 1.63 15.54
N MET A 131 0.12 1.15 15.57
CA MET A 131 -0.19 -0.26 15.79
C MET A 131 0.52 -1.13 14.76
N PHE A 132 0.41 -0.79 13.48
CA PHE A 132 1.03 -1.56 12.40
C PHE A 132 2.56 -1.56 12.49
N LEU A 133 3.18 -0.39 12.61
CA LEU A 133 4.65 -0.28 12.61
C LEU A 133 5.29 -1.05 13.76
N THR A 134 4.59 -1.16 14.88
CA THR A 134 5.08 -1.87 16.06
C THR A 134 4.85 -3.38 16.02
N ARG A 135 4.30 -3.91 14.91
CA ARG A 135 4.21 -5.37 14.67
C ARG A 135 5.53 -5.99 14.20
N MET A 136 6.49 -5.16 13.84
CA MET A 136 7.79 -5.63 13.34
C MET A 136 8.53 -6.47 14.37
N GLY A 137 8.80 -7.72 14.00
CA GLY A 137 9.62 -8.64 14.77
C GLY A 137 10.95 -8.92 14.07
N GLU A 138 11.72 -9.82 14.63
CA GLU A 138 13.03 -10.20 14.10
C GLU A 138 12.92 -10.74 12.67
N GLY A 139 13.84 -10.30 11.80
CA GLY A 139 13.92 -10.76 10.41
C GLY A 139 12.82 -10.23 9.50
N THR A 140 12.00 -9.29 9.97
CA THR A 140 10.90 -8.71 9.19
C THR A 140 11.32 -7.42 8.52
N ARG A 141 10.86 -7.24 7.29
CA ARG A 141 10.95 -6.00 6.53
C ARG A 141 9.56 -5.46 6.28
N MET A 142 9.39 -4.16 6.44
CA MET A 142 8.11 -3.47 6.21
C MET A 142 8.25 -2.45 5.10
N VAL A 143 7.27 -2.42 4.21
CA VAL A 143 7.11 -1.38 3.20
C VAL A 143 5.74 -0.75 3.36
N ILE A 144 5.73 0.56 3.46
CA ILE A 144 4.51 1.35 3.65
C ILE A 144 4.35 2.23 2.40
N THR A 145 3.25 2.05 1.68
CA THR A 145 2.96 2.81 0.46
C THR A 145 1.72 3.67 0.63
N GLY A 146 1.75 4.86 0.09
CA GLY A 146 0.60 5.74 0.13
C GLY A 146 0.83 7.07 -0.58
N ASP A 147 -0.28 7.78 -0.78
CA ASP A 147 -0.32 9.12 -1.30
C ASP A 147 -0.99 10.04 -0.28
N PRO A 148 -0.25 10.90 0.42
CA PRO A 148 -0.81 11.77 1.45
C PRO A 148 -1.80 12.81 0.91
N THR A 149 -1.90 12.99 -0.43
CA THR A 149 -2.87 13.88 -1.06
C THR A 149 -4.23 13.21 -1.31
N GLN A 150 -4.32 11.88 -1.20
CA GLN A 150 -5.50 11.06 -1.51
C GLN A 150 -6.14 10.47 -0.25
N VAL A 151 -6.37 11.29 0.76
CA VAL A 151 -6.90 10.84 2.06
C VAL A 151 -8.43 10.72 2.00
N ASP A 152 -8.96 9.50 2.25
CA ASP A 152 -10.39 9.18 2.27
C ASP A 152 -10.92 8.87 3.69
N LEU A 153 -10.26 9.40 4.70
CA LEU A 153 -10.70 9.26 6.10
C LEU A 153 -11.96 10.09 6.38
N LEU A 154 -12.69 9.72 7.43
CA LEU A 154 -13.83 10.48 7.91
C LEU A 154 -13.42 11.90 8.30
N PRO A 155 -14.32 12.90 8.19
CA PRO A 155 -14.04 14.26 8.62
C PRO A 155 -13.55 14.32 10.07
N GLY A 156 -12.49 15.08 10.31
CA GLY A 156 -11.87 15.23 11.64
C GLY A 156 -10.80 14.19 11.97
N GLN A 157 -10.66 13.12 11.18
CA GLN A 157 -9.58 12.15 11.35
C GLN A 157 -8.34 12.60 10.58
N GLN A 158 -7.19 12.53 11.23
CA GLN A 158 -5.90 12.84 10.60
C GLN A 158 -5.23 11.58 10.07
N SER A 159 -4.53 11.72 8.94
CA SER A 159 -3.79 10.63 8.33
C SER A 159 -2.58 10.22 9.18
N GLY A 160 -2.53 8.95 9.56
CA GLY A 160 -1.39 8.37 10.25
C GLY A 160 -0.12 8.35 9.41
N LEU A 161 -0.24 8.35 8.08
CA LEU A 161 0.92 8.43 7.18
C LEU A 161 1.60 9.80 7.30
N LYS A 162 0.86 10.90 7.28
CA LYS A 162 1.43 12.24 7.43
C LYS A 162 2.16 12.41 8.75
N GLU A 163 1.57 11.92 9.82
CA GLU A 163 2.19 11.95 11.15
C GLU A 163 3.47 11.09 11.19
N ALA A 164 3.42 9.87 10.65
CA ALA A 164 4.58 8.99 10.60
C ALA A 164 5.75 9.61 9.80
N MET A 165 5.46 10.25 8.67
CA MET A 165 6.46 10.96 7.88
C MET A 165 7.17 12.05 8.70
N THR A 166 6.44 12.77 9.54
CA THR A 166 7.00 13.81 10.40
C THR A 166 7.82 13.20 11.54
N ILE A 167 7.29 12.18 12.21
CA ILE A 167 7.92 11.59 13.38
C ILE A 167 9.17 10.77 13.03
N LEU A 168 9.14 10.05 11.92
CA LEU A 168 10.15 9.05 11.59
C LEU A 168 11.22 9.51 10.61
N HIS A 169 11.16 10.75 10.11
CA HIS A 169 12.06 11.21 9.04
C HIS A 169 13.55 11.16 9.40
N ASN A 170 13.90 11.24 10.68
CA ASN A 170 15.29 11.18 11.18
C ASN A 170 15.61 9.86 11.90
N VAL A 171 14.71 8.88 11.87
CA VAL A 171 14.99 7.58 12.49
C VAL A 171 15.92 6.79 11.57
N LYS A 172 17.08 6.39 12.10
CA LYS A 172 18.01 5.52 11.40
C LYS A 172 17.30 4.21 11.02
N ASP A 173 17.63 3.67 9.87
CA ASP A 173 17.08 2.44 9.30
C ASP A 173 15.64 2.54 8.76
N VAL A 174 15.05 3.74 8.79
CA VAL A 174 13.80 4.05 8.10
C VAL A 174 14.11 4.90 6.87
N ALA A 175 13.76 4.40 5.69
CA ALA A 175 13.97 5.11 4.44
C ALA A 175 12.65 5.66 3.88
N PHE A 176 12.74 6.85 3.29
CA PHE A 176 11.62 7.48 2.58
C PHE A 176 11.99 7.68 1.12
N VAL A 177 11.18 7.17 0.22
CA VAL A 177 11.34 7.39 -1.23
C VAL A 177 10.10 8.11 -1.74
N HIS A 178 10.32 9.28 -2.33
CA HIS A 178 9.25 10.12 -2.86
C HIS A 178 9.15 9.97 -4.37
N PHE A 179 7.97 9.60 -4.83
CA PHE A 179 7.60 9.56 -6.24
C PHE A 179 6.86 10.84 -6.62
N ASN A 180 6.94 11.21 -7.89
CA ASN A 180 6.26 12.38 -8.43
C ASN A 180 5.55 12.05 -9.76
N GLU A 181 4.91 13.02 -10.36
CA GLU A 181 4.15 12.82 -11.60
C GLU A 181 5.01 12.30 -12.77
N LYS A 182 6.31 12.56 -12.76
CA LYS A 182 7.23 12.03 -13.79
C LYS A 182 7.45 10.52 -13.67
N ASP A 183 7.20 9.96 -12.51
CA ASP A 183 7.33 8.53 -12.24
C ASP A 183 6.07 7.74 -12.64
N VAL A 184 4.99 8.41 -12.98
CA VAL A 184 3.72 7.77 -13.34
C VAL A 184 3.86 7.04 -14.67
N VAL A 185 3.49 5.74 -14.66
CA VAL A 185 3.48 4.88 -15.84
C VAL A 185 2.02 4.56 -16.19
N ARG A 186 1.56 5.09 -17.31
CA ARG A 186 0.19 4.86 -17.78
C ARG A 186 0.11 4.95 -19.29
N HIS A 187 -0.96 4.37 -19.86
CA HIS A 187 -1.21 4.46 -21.30
C HIS A 187 -1.34 5.93 -21.73
N LYS A 188 -0.75 6.29 -22.87
CA LYS A 188 -0.75 7.66 -23.40
C LYS A 188 -2.15 8.24 -23.55
N LEU A 189 -3.13 7.43 -23.93
CA LEU A 189 -4.53 7.88 -24.06
C LEU A 189 -5.12 8.24 -22.69
N VAL A 190 -4.80 7.47 -21.63
CA VAL A 190 -5.25 7.78 -20.27
C VAL A 190 -4.70 9.13 -19.81
N THR A 191 -3.44 9.43 -20.09
CA THR A 191 -2.85 10.74 -19.80
C THR A 191 -3.63 11.87 -20.50
N LYS A 192 -3.94 11.70 -21.79
CA LYS A 192 -4.74 12.70 -22.55
C LYS A 192 -6.16 12.87 -21.99
N ILE A 193 -6.78 11.78 -21.56
CA ILE A 193 -8.12 11.83 -20.94
C ILE A 193 -8.08 12.64 -19.64
N ILE A 194 -7.09 12.38 -18.77
CA ILE A 194 -6.92 13.11 -17.51
C ILE A 194 -6.69 14.59 -17.77
N GLU A 195 -5.81 14.93 -18.72
CA GLU A 195 -5.55 16.32 -19.11
C GLU A 195 -6.82 17.03 -19.62
N ALA A 196 -7.63 16.34 -20.39
CA ALA A 196 -8.90 16.87 -20.90
C ALA A 196 -9.90 17.17 -19.77
N TYR A 197 -10.07 16.26 -18.82
CA TYR A 197 -10.92 16.46 -17.66
C TYR A 197 -10.42 17.61 -16.78
N ASN A 198 -9.14 17.68 -16.49
CA ASN A 198 -8.56 18.76 -15.71
C ASN A 198 -8.76 20.13 -16.37
N ALA A 199 -8.61 20.22 -17.69
CA ALA A 199 -8.84 21.46 -18.44
C ALA A 199 -10.31 21.90 -18.39
N TYR A 200 -11.25 20.95 -18.42
CA TYR A 200 -12.68 21.22 -18.31
C TYR A 200 -13.05 21.75 -16.91
N GLU A 201 -12.57 21.09 -15.86
CA GLU A 201 -12.81 21.49 -14.47
C GLU A 201 -12.26 22.89 -14.19
N PHE A 202 -11.06 23.19 -14.71
CA PHE A 202 -10.42 24.50 -14.55
C PHE A 202 -11.21 25.62 -15.23
N ARG A 203 -11.88 25.35 -16.37
CA ARG A 203 -12.75 26.32 -17.03
C ARG A 203 -14.06 26.55 -16.26
N GLY A 204 -14.60 25.49 -15.65
CA GLY A 204 -15.82 25.56 -14.84
C GLY A 204 -15.69 26.46 -13.63
N THR A 205 -14.52 26.49 -12.99
CA THR A 205 -14.26 27.34 -11.82
C THR A 205 -14.13 28.84 -12.16
N ARG A 206 -13.86 29.19 -13.43
CA ARG A 206 -13.77 30.60 -13.86
C ARG A 206 -15.09 31.26 -14.22
N HIS A 207 -16.15 30.49 -14.29
CA HIS A 207 -17.52 31.02 -14.63
C HIS A 207 -18.45 31.10 -13.42
N SER A 208 -17.95 30.87 -12.20
CA SER A 208 -18.73 30.97 -10.97
C SER A 208 -18.35 32.14 -10.06
N ASP A 209 -17.60 33.13 -10.58
CA ASP A 209 -17.31 34.40 -9.90
C ASP A 209 -18.13 35.55 -10.51
#